data_605af62265dd80aaf570920cc552fb2d
#
_entry.id   605af62265dd80aaf570920cc552fb2d
#
_cell.length_a   1.000
_cell.length_b   1.000
_cell.length_c   1.000
_cell.angle_alpha   90.00
_cell.angle_beta   90.00
_cell.angle_gamma   90.00
#
_symmetry.space_group_name_H-M   'P 1'
#
loop_
_entity.id
_entity.type
_entity.pdbx_description
1 polymer ?
#
loop_
_entity_poly.entity_id
_entity_poly.type
_entity_poly.pdbx_seq_one_letter_code
_entity_poly.pdbx_strand_id
1 'polypeptide(L)'
;MDVQLKIQILFQEENELNKQVILKRYIIFLIGLFINSLGVAFITKADLGTSPISSIPYTLSLEFHPTIGQFTIVFSLLLIAIQIVLLRKKFGMVQFLQIPVSILFGYFIDFSMDRILFWMNPQNSVEKTVFLLAGCVILGFGVFLEVVGNVIMLPGEGVVRAITACTKKEFGLIKICVDLSMSIGALIISLILFHGIQGVGVGTIVAALLVGYVSRIFGKLLKRAAAKILAEPEKETASASECNEKISLRLQMCENTAGRNGKQNLNMKRG
;
A
#
# COMPACT_ATOMS: atom_id res chain seq x y z
N MET A 1 -12.09 38.83 21.91
CA MET A 1 -12.19 37.39 21.54
C MET A 1 -10.87 36.74 21.97
N ASP A 2 -10.93 35.87 22.96
CA ASP A 2 -9.76 35.36 23.71
C ASP A 2 -8.78 34.64 22.80
N VAL A 3 -7.48 34.93 22.92
CA VAL A 3 -6.38 34.28 22.19
C VAL A 3 -6.42 32.74 22.42
N GLN A 4 -6.81 32.33 23.62
CA GLN A 4 -7.00 30.92 24.00
C GLN A 4 -8.08 30.23 23.15
N LEU A 5 -9.22 30.90 22.91
CA LEU A 5 -10.32 30.36 22.10
C LEU A 5 -9.90 30.21 20.63
N LYS A 6 -9.12 31.17 20.12
CA LYS A 6 -8.61 31.14 18.72
C LYS A 6 -7.59 30.02 18.53
N ILE A 7 -6.74 29.75 19.52
CA ILE A 7 -5.79 28.63 19.52
C ILE A 7 -6.55 27.29 19.55
N GLN A 8 -7.59 27.15 20.39
CA GLN A 8 -8.39 25.93 20.45
C GLN A 8 -9.11 25.63 19.12
N ILE A 9 -9.66 26.67 18.48
CA ILE A 9 -10.33 26.53 17.16
C ILE A 9 -9.32 26.06 16.12
N LEU A 10 -8.12 26.65 16.06
CA LEU A 10 -7.06 26.25 15.13
C LEU A 10 -6.60 24.80 15.34
N PHE A 11 -6.43 24.36 16.58
CA PHE A 11 -6.10 22.96 16.89
C PHE A 11 -7.23 21.98 16.54
N GLN A 12 -8.49 22.39 16.67
CA GLN A 12 -9.62 21.56 16.24
C GLN A 12 -9.71 21.47 14.71
N GLU A 13 -9.52 22.56 13.99
CA GLU A 13 -9.51 22.58 12.52
C GLU A 13 -8.35 21.73 11.96
N GLU A 14 -7.15 21.82 12.52
CA GLU A 14 -6.00 21.01 12.14
C GLU A 14 -6.24 19.50 12.37
N ASN A 15 -6.86 19.13 13.49
CA ASN A 15 -7.22 17.74 13.79
C ASN A 15 -8.30 17.19 12.84
N GLU A 16 -9.32 17.98 12.48
CA GLU A 16 -10.36 17.57 11.55
C GLU A 16 -9.84 17.48 10.12
N LEU A 17 -8.95 18.40 9.70
CA LEU A 17 -8.30 18.36 8.39
C LEU A 17 -7.41 17.10 8.25
N ASN A 18 -6.66 16.77 9.30
CA ASN A 18 -5.82 15.58 9.33
C ASN A 18 -6.66 14.28 9.25
N LYS A 19 -7.80 14.22 9.93
CA LYS A 19 -8.74 13.09 9.85
C LYS A 19 -9.32 12.93 8.43
N GLN A 20 -9.67 14.01 7.75
CA GLN A 20 -10.19 13.94 6.38
C GLN A 20 -9.13 13.42 5.39
N VAL A 21 -7.88 13.85 5.53
CA VAL A 21 -6.77 13.36 4.69
C VAL A 21 -6.54 11.87 4.94
N ILE A 22 -6.52 11.45 6.20
CA ILE A 22 -6.39 10.04 6.57
C ILE A 22 -7.54 9.22 5.97
N LEU A 23 -8.78 9.66 6.11
CA LEU A 23 -9.95 8.98 5.55
C LEU A 23 -9.86 8.84 4.02
N LYS A 24 -9.45 9.91 3.30
CA LYS A 24 -9.22 9.86 1.85
C LYS A 24 -8.17 8.82 1.48
N ARG A 25 -7.07 8.74 2.22
CA ARG A 25 -6.00 7.74 1.99
C ARG A 25 -6.53 6.30 2.14
N TYR A 26 -7.32 6.03 3.19
CA TYR A 26 -7.94 4.71 3.40
C TYR A 26 -8.94 4.36 2.30
N ILE A 27 -9.76 5.32 1.83
CA ILE A 27 -10.71 5.10 0.74
C ILE A 27 -9.97 4.78 -0.56
N ILE A 28 -8.94 5.56 -0.92
CA ILE A 28 -8.11 5.32 -2.11
C ILE A 28 -7.44 3.95 -2.03
N PHE A 29 -6.91 3.58 -0.86
CA PHE A 29 -6.30 2.28 -0.63
C PHE A 29 -7.30 1.14 -0.81
N LEU A 30 -8.52 1.23 -0.25
CA LEU A 30 -9.55 0.21 -0.40
C LEU A 30 -10.02 0.06 -1.86
N ILE A 31 -10.18 1.16 -2.56
CA ILE A 31 -10.49 1.13 -4.00
C ILE A 31 -9.33 0.48 -4.77
N GLY A 32 -8.08 0.83 -4.44
CA GLY A 32 -6.89 0.21 -5.02
C GLY A 32 -6.85 -1.29 -4.77
N LEU A 33 -7.12 -1.72 -3.55
CA LEU A 33 -7.18 -3.13 -3.14
C LEU A 33 -8.23 -3.92 -3.93
N PHE A 34 -9.43 -3.33 -4.13
CA PHE A 34 -10.48 -3.94 -4.94
C PHE A 34 -10.08 -4.05 -6.41
N ILE A 35 -9.52 -2.99 -7.00
CA ILE A 35 -9.04 -2.99 -8.38
C ILE A 35 -7.88 -3.96 -8.56
N ASN A 36 -6.99 -4.06 -7.58
CA ASN A 36 -5.90 -5.03 -7.56
C ASN A 36 -6.45 -6.46 -7.59
N SER A 37 -7.42 -6.79 -6.73
CA SER A 37 -8.06 -8.11 -6.69
C SER A 37 -8.76 -8.46 -8.01
N LEU A 38 -9.41 -7.47 -8.63
CA LEU A 38 -10.04 -7.62 -9.94
C LEU A 38 -8.98 -7.92 -11.03
N GLY A 39 -7.84 -7.22 -10.99
CA GLY A 39 -6.72 -7.47 -11.90
C GLY A 39 -6.15 -8.88 -11.75
N VAL A 40 -5.97 -9.37 -10.52
CA VAL A 40 -5.56 -10.76 -10.24
C VAL A 40 -6.58 -11.73 -10.84
N ALA A 41 -7.86 -11.50 -10.63
CA ALA A 41 -8.94 -12.35 -11.17
C ALA A 41 -8.94 -12.39 -12.71
N PHE A 42 -8.74 -11.23 -13.38
CA PHE A 42 -8.61 -11.15 -14.85
C PHE A 42 -7.44 -11.97 -15.36
N ILE A 43 -6.25 -11.81 -14.77
CA ILE A 43 -5.05 -12.55 -15.19
C ILE A 43 -5.25 -14.04 -14.98
N THR A 44 -5.84 -14.44 -13.85
CA THR A 44 -6.10 -15.85 -13.53
C THR A 44 -7.11 -16.48 -14.49
N LYS A 45 -8.21 -15.78 -14.79
CA LYS A 45 -9.24 -16.23 -15.75
C LYS A 45 -8.74 -16.27 -17.19
N ALA A 46 -7.66 -15.55 -17.52
CA ALA A 46 -7.03 -15.65 -18.84
C ALA A 46 -6.38 -17.00 -19.13
N ASP A 47 -6.20 -17.85 -18.10
CA ASP A 47 -5.68 -19.23 -18.22
C ASP A 47 -4.31 -19.33 -18.94
N LEU A 48 -3.45 -18.31 -18.75
CA LEU A 48 -2.04 -18.28 -19.19
C LEU A 48 -1.05 -18.25 -18.02
N GLY A 49 -1.58 -18.39 -16.81
CA GLY A 49 -0.87 -18.20 -15.54
C GLY A 49 -1.49 -17.08 -14.73
N THR A 50 -0.84 -16.68 -13.63
CA THR A 50 -1.32 -15.60 -12.76
C THR A 50 -0.16 -14.71 -12.32
N SER A 51 -0.41 -13.72 -11.44
CA SER A 51 0.68 -12.90 -10.89
C SER A 51 1.63 -13.74 -10.04
N PRO A 52 2.94 -13.43 -9.96
CA PRO A 52 3.91 -14.24 -9.20
C PRO A 52 3.50 -14.52 -7.76
N ILE A 53 2.98 -13.52 -7.05
CA ILE A 53 2.54 -13.65 -5.65
C ILE A 53 1.31 -14.56 -5.53
N SER A 54 0.41 -14.50 -6.51
CA SER A 54 -0.81 -15.31 -6.51
C SER A 54 -0.61 -16.71 -7.11
N SER A 55 0.59 -17.01 -7.65
CA SER A 55 0.86 -18.27 -8.35
C SER A 55 0.75 -19.49 -7.42
N ILE A 56 1.28 -19.42 -6.19
CA ILE A 56 1.16 -20.50 -5.20
C ILE A 56 -0.30 -20.70 -4.77
N PRO A 57 -1.03 -19.67 -4.29
CA PRO A 57 -2.45 -19.78 -3.98
C PRO A 57 -3.28 -20.35 -5.12
N TYR A 58 -3.05 -19.89 -6.35
CA TYR A 58 -3.79 -20.35 -7.52
C TYR A 58 -3.51 -21.82 -7.84
N THR A 59 -2.24 -22.22 -7.88
CA THR A 59 -1.88 -23.63 -8.12
C THR A 59 -2.51 -24.57 -7.11
N LEU A 60 -2.54 -24.17 -5.83
CA LEU A 60 -3.18 -24.96 -4.78
C LEU A 60 -4.71 -25.00 -4.94
N SER A 61 -5.34 -23.91 -5.35
CA SER A 61 -6.80 -23.86 -5.56
C SER A 61 -7.29 -24.70 -6.77
N LEU A 62 -6.41 -25.12 -7.66
CA LEU A 62 -6.74 -26.01 -8.77
C LEU A 62 -6.93 -27.48 -8.32
N GLU A 63 -6.25 -27.90 -7.26
CA GLU A 63 -6.31 -29.27 -6.75
C GLU A 63 -7.21 -29.41 -5.54
N PHE A 64 -7.22 -28.42 -4.65
CA PHE A 64 -7.91 -28.50 -3.38
C PHE A 64 -9.22 -27.72 -3.40
N HIS A 65 -10.17 -28.07 -2.54
CA HIS A 65 -11.49 -27.43 -2.42
C HIS A 65 -11.49 -25.93 -2.05
N PRO A 66 -10.54 -25.40 -1.24
CA PRO A 66 -10.53 -23.98 -0.92
C PRO A 66 -10.33 -23.10 -2.16
N THR A 67 -10.99 -21.94 -2.14
CA THR A 67 -10.91 -20.94 -3.23
C THR A 67 -9.53 -20.29 -3.32
N ILE A 68 -9.27 -19.65 -4.46
CA ILE A 68 -8.04 -18.86 -4.64
C ILE A 68 -7.90 -17.75 -3.58
N GLY A 69 -9.01 -17.11 -3.19
CA GLY A 69 -9.01 -16.08 -2.16
C GLY A 69 -8.68 -16.65 -0.78
N GLN A 70 -9.24 -17.82 -0.43
CA GLN A 70 -8.92 -18.51 0.83
C GLN A 70 -7.45 -18.91 0.90
N PHE A 71 -6.89 -19.49 -0.17
CA PHE A 71 -5.45 -19.77 -0.21
C PHE A 71 -4.60 -18.50 -0.17
N THR A 72 -5.07 -17.41 -0.80
CA THR A 72 -4.38 -16.11 -0.73
C THR A 72 -4.36 -15.57 0.70
N ILE A 73 -5.42 -15.73 1.48
CA ILE A 73 -5.44 -15.35 2.90
C ILE A 73 -4.41 -16.15 3.69
N VAL A 74 -4.44 -17.49 3.58
CA VAL A 74 -3.51 -18.38 4.29
C VAL A 74 -2.07 -18.06 3.90
N PHE A 75 -1.80 -17.90 2.62
CA PHE A 75 -0.48 -17.57 2.11
C PHE A 75 0.01 -16.19 2.59
N SER A 76 -0.88 -15.21 2.63
CA SER A 76 -0.60 -13.88 3.18
C SER A 76 -0.22 -13.93 4.66
N LEU A 77 -0.93 -14.74 5.46
CA LEU A 77 -0.59 -14.95 6.87
C LEU A 77 0.79 -15.60 7.03
N LEU A 78 1.14 -16.55 6.15
CA LEU A 78 2.48 -17.15 6.11
C LEU A 78 3.55 -16.09 5.81
N LEU A 79 3.30 -15.23 4.83
CA LEU A 79 4.21 -14.13 4.47
C LEU A 79 4.38 -13.13 5.63
N ILE A 80 3.30 -12.82 6.37
CA ILE A 80 3.38 -11.98 7.58
C ILE A 80 4.21 -12.69 8.66
N ALA A 81 4.03 -13.98 8.87
CA ALA A 81 4.85 -14.74 9.82
C ALA A 81 6.34 -14.69 9.45
N ILE A 82 6.68 -14.82 8.17
CA ILE A 82 8.06 -14.67 7.67
C ILE A 82 8.58 -13.25 7.95
N GLN A 83 7.77 -12.21 7.75
CA GLN A 83 8.15 -10.83 8.08
C GLN A 83 8.46 -10.66 9.57
N ILE A 84 7.64 -11.23 10.45
CA ILE A 84 7.85 -11.19 11.90
C ILE A 84 9.18 -11.85 12.28
N VAL A 85 9.49 -13.00 11.70
CA VAL A 85 10.76 -13.72 11.95
C VAL A 85 11.96 -12.91 11.45
N LEU A 86 11.86 -12.29 10.27
CA LEU A 86 12.95 -11.50 9.68
C LEU A 86 13.19 -10.18 10.43
N LEU A 87 12.12 -9.45 10.73
CA LEU A 87 12.22 -8.12 11.33
C LEU A 87 12.33 -8.15 12.86
N ARG A 88 11.86 -9.23 13.50
CA ARG A 88 11.87 -9.39 14.96
C ARG A 88 11.36 -8.14 15.69
N LYS A 89 12.21 -7.50 16.49
CA LYS A 89 11.88 -6.28 17.27
C LYS A 89 11.60 -5.04 16.39
N LYS A 90 11.94 -5.08 15.09
CA LYS A 90 11.67 -3.98 14.15
C LYS A 90 10.30 -4.11 13.46
N PHE A 91 9.54 -5.17 13.74
CA PHE A 91 8.19 -5.34 13.24
C PHE A 91 7.26 -4.38 13.98
N GLY A 92 6.76 -3.36 13.29
CA GLY A 92 5.90 -2.33 13.90
C GLY A 92 4.46 -2.81 14.08
N MET A 93 3.78 -2.32 15.12
CA MET A 93 2.36 -2.66 15.39
C MET A 93 1.43 -2.35 14.22
N VAL A 94 1.73 -1.30 13.43
CA VAL A 94 0.96 -0.94 12.23
C VAL A 94 0.97 -2.07 11.18
N GLN A 95 2.01 -2.90 11.13
CA GLN A 95 2.10 -4.00 10.18
C GLN A 95 1.08 -5.12 10.46
N PHE A 96 0.52 -5.22 11.68
CA PHE A 96 -0.58 -6.15 11.95
C PHE A 96 -1.87 -5.81 11.20
N LEU A 97 -2.04 -4.56 10.73
CA LEU A 97 -3.13 -4.20 9.82
C LEU A 97 -3.08 -4.97 8.48
N GLN A 98 -1.94 -5.59 8.14
CA GLN A 98 -1.85 -6.47 6.97
C GLN A 98 -2.82 -7.67 7.10
N ILE A 99 -3.13 -8.13 8.32
CA ILE A 99 -4.02 -9.28 8.55
C ILE A 99 -5.45 -8.99 8.05
N PRO A 100 -6.17 -7.99 8.57
CA PRO A 100 -7.51 -7.68 8.07
C PRO A 100 -7.53 -7.27 6.60
N VAL A 101 -6.49 -6.58 6.11
CA VAL A 101 -6.36 -6.23 4.70
C VAL A 101 -6.20 -7.47 3.83
N SER A 102 -5.42 -8.47 4.25
CA SER A 102 -5.25 -9.73 3.52
C SER A 102 -6.54 -10.55 3.45
N ILE A 103 -7.30 -10.55 4.54
CA ILE A 103 -8.63 -11.21 4.59
C ILE A 103 -9.56 -10.53 3.58
N LEU A 104 -9.63 -9.20 3.60
CA LEU A 104 -10.46 -8.44 2.68
C LEU A 104 -10.04 -8.64 1.22
N PHE A 105 -8.72 -8.66 0.96
CA PHE A 105 -8.17 -8.90 -0.36
C PHE A 105 -8.55 -10.27 -0.92
N GLY A 106 -8.45 -11.33 -0.10
CA GLY A 106 -8.89 -12.67 -0.50
C GLY A 106 -10.38 -12.74 -0.83
N TYR A 107 -11.23 -12.11 0.00
CA TYR A 107 -12.66 -12.00 -0.31
C TYR A 107 -12.95 -11.22 -1.60
N PHE A 108 -12.20 -10.17 -1.87
CA PHE A 108 -12.33 -9.41 -3.11
C PHE A 108 -11.90 -10.22 -4.34
N ILE A 109 -10.89 -11.09 -4.21
CA ILE A 109 -10.49 -12.00 -5.29
C ILE A 109 -11.63 -12.97 -5.59
N ASP A 110 -12.18 -13.65 -4.58
CA ASP A 110 -13.27 -14.60 -4.77
C ASP A 110 -14.52 -13.91 -5.33
N PHE A 111 -14.89 -12.75 -4.80
CA PHE A 111 -15.99 -11.95 -5.33
C PHE A 111 -15.77 -11.55 -6.80
N SER A 112 -14.55 -11.17 -7.16
CA SER A 112 -14.21 -10.83 -8.55
C SER A 112 -14.27 -12.03 -9.47
N MET A 113 -13.81 -13.20 -9.03
CA MET A 113 -13.83 -14.45 -9.79
C MET A 113 -15.24 -14.98 -10.03
N ASP A 114 -16.09 -14.97 -8.97
CA ASP A 114 -17.37 -15.67 -8.98
C ASP A 114 -18.54 -14.77 -9.38
N ARG A 115 -18.47 -13.46 -9.13
CA ARG A 115 -19.56 -12.53 -9.38
C ARG A 115 -19.33 -11.59 -10.54
N ILE A 116 -18.10 -11.05 -10.69
CA ILE A 116 -17.82 -10.09 -11.74
C ILE A 116 -17.42 -10.79 -13.02
N LEU A 117 -16.53 -11.80 -12.92
CA LEU A 117 -15.93 -12.49 -14.06
C LEU A 117 -16.50 -13.91 -14.29
N PHE A 118 -17.71 -14.21 -13.76
CA PHE A 118 -18.35 -15.51 -13.94
C PHE A 118 -18.56 -15.88 -15.41
N TRP A 119 -18.80 -14.89 -16.28
CA TRP A 119 -19.02 -15.04 -17.72
C TRP A 119 -17.73 -15.22 -18.51
N MET A 120 -16.58 -14.96 -17.91
CA MET A 120 -15.28 -14.98 -18.60
C MET A 120 -14.75 -16.40 -18.72
N ASN A 121 -14.75 -16.93 -19.94
CA ASN A 121 -14.22 -18.25 -20.28
C ASN A 121 -13.53 -18.18 -21.65
N PRO A 122 -12.30 -17.67 -21.74
CA PRO A 122 -11.59 -17.49 -23.02
C PRO A 122 -11.25 -18.84 -23.64
N GLN A 123 -11.69 -19.05 -24.87
CA GLN A 123 -11.45 -20.30 -25.63
C GLN A 123 -10.24 -20.13 -26.57
N ASN A 124 -10.03 -18.94 -27.11
CA ASN A 124 -9.02 -18.68 -28.10
C ASN A 124 -7.75 -18.07 -27.48
N SER A 125 -6.59 -18.37 -28.03
CA SER A 125 -5.30 -17.80 -27.58
C SER A 125 -5.28 -16.27 -27.65
N VAL A 126 -5.99 -15.66 -28.60
CA VAL A 126 -6.10 -14.20 -28.72
C VAL A 126 -6.91 -13.63 -27.56
N GLU A 127 -8.05 -14.23 -27.22
CA GLU A 127 -8.86 -13.82 -26.07
C GLU A 127 -8.07 -13.94 -24.77
N LYS A 128 -7.37 -15.07 -24.55
CA LYS A 128 -6.50 -15.29 -23.39
C LYS A 128 -5.45 -14.18 -23.27
N THR A 129 -4.80 -13.82 -24.40
CA THR A 129 -3.79 -12.77 -24.40
C THR A 129 -4.39 -11.39 -24.11
N VAL A 130 -5.54 -11.06 -24.71
CA VAL A 130 -6.22 -9.78 -24.47
C VAL A 130 -6.64 -9.64 -23.01
N PHE A 131 -7.23 -10.69 -22.43
CA PHE A 131 -7.62 -10.69 -21.02
C PHE A 131 -6.41 -10.62 -20.08
N LEU A 132 -5.31 -11.30 -20.41
CA LEU A 132 -4.05 -11.19 -19.66
C LEU A 132 -3.55 -9.73 -19.64
N LEU A 133 -3.48 -9.10 -20.81
CA LEU A 133 -3.00 -7.71 -20.92
C LEU A 133 -3.93 -6.73 -20.20
N ALA A 134 -5.25 -6.88 -20.37
CA ALA A 134 -6.23 -6.08 -19.64
C ALA A 134 -6.07 -6.27 -18.13
N GLY A 135 -5.93 -7.50 -17.67
CA GLY A 135 -5.69 -7.81 -16.26
C GLY A 135 -4.41 -7.17 -15.72
N CYS A 136 -3.32 -7.18 -16.50
CA CYS A 136 -2.05 -6.53 -16.12
C CYS A 136 -2.21 -5.00 -15.99
N VAL A 137 -3.01 -4.37 -16.85
CA VAL A 137 -3.28 -2.93 -16.76
C VAL A 137 -4.13 -2.61 -15.53
N ILE A 138 -5.21 -3.38 -15.29
CA ILE A 138 -6.08 -3.24 -14.12
C ILE A 138 -5.27 -3.45 -12.84
N LEU A 139 -4.48 -4.52 -12.77
CA LEU A 139 -3.64 -4.84 -11.62
C LEU A 139 -2.60 -3.73 -11.36
N GLY A 140 -1.92 -3.26 -12.42
CA GLY A 140 -0.93 -2.19 -12.31
C GLY A 140 -1.55 -0.86 -11.83
N PHE A 141 -2.79 -0.57 -12.22
CA PHE A 141 -3.54 0.58 -11.73
C PHE A 141 -3.94 0.41 -10.26
N GLY A 142 -4.40 -0.78 -9.85
CA GLY A 142 -4.70 -1.11 -8.45
C GLY A 142 -3.48 -0.91 -7.55
N VAL A 143 -2.34 -1.47 -7.94
CA VAL A 143 -1.05 -1.29 -7.22
C VAL A 143 -0.66 0.19 -7.13
N PHE A 144 -0.85 0.97 -8.21
CA PHE A 144 -0.61 2.40 -8.18
C PHE A 144 -1.48 3.11 -7.12
N LEU A 145 -2.78 2.80 -7.04
CA LEU A 145 -3.69 3.40 -6.04
C LEU A 145 -3.31 3.01 -4.60
N GLU A 146 -2.89 1.77 -4.37
CA GLU A 146 -2.41 1.33 -3.06
C GLU A 146 -1.16 2.12 -2.62
N VAL A 147 -0.21 2.33 -3.56
CA VAL A 147 0.99 3.12 -3.30
C VAL A 147 0.64 4.59 -3.03
N VAL A 148 -0.33 5.17 -3.76
CA VAL A 148 -0.81 6.54 -3.53
C VAL A 148 -1.51 6.66 -2.18
N GLY A 149 -2.34 5.69 -1.81
CA GLY A 149 -2.99 5.65 -0.50
C GLY A 149 -1.99 5.63 0.65
N ASN A 150 -0.86 4.94 0.45
CA ASN A 150 0.25 4.85 1.41
C ASN A 150 -0.20 4.50 2.85
N VAL A 151 -1.20 3.61 2.96
CA VAL A 151 -1.76 3.18 4.26
C VAL A 151 -0.97 2.01 4.79
N ILE A 152 -0.89 0.93 4.01
CA ILE A 152 -0.15 -0.28 4.36
C ILE A 152 0.33 -0.99 3.09
N MET A 153 1.38 -1.79 3.20
CA MET A 153 1.83 -2.66 2.10
C MET A 153 1.17 -4.02 2.21
N LEU A 154 0.81 -4.62 1.08
CA LEU A 154 0.38 -6.01 1.05
C LEU A 154 1.50 -6.96 1.53
N PRO A 155 1.16 -8.13 2.09
CA PRO A 155 2.16 -9.05 2.68
C PRO A 155 3.27 -9.46 1.72
N GLY A 156 2.98 -9.61 0.42
CA GLY A 156 4.00 -9.92 -0.59
C GLY A 156 5.08 -8.84 -0.72
N GLU A 157 4.67 -7.58 -0.78
CA GLU A 157 5.60 -6.45 -0.80
C GLU A 157 6.27 -6.21 0.55
N GLY A 158 5.55 -6.51 1.64
CA GLY A 158 6.06 -6.46 2.99
C GLY A 158 7.26 -7.39 3.21
N VAL A 159 7.22 -8.63 2.67
CA VAL A 159 8.35 -9.57 2.69
C VAL A 159 9.55 -9.01 1.92
N VAL A 160 9.31 -8.46 0.71
CA VAL A 160 10.38 -7.83 -0.08
C VAL A 160 11.06 -6.72 0.71
N ARG A 161 10.26 -5.86 1.36
CA ARG A 161 10.77 -4.78 2.21
C ARG A 161 11.53 -5.31 3.43
N ALA A 162 11.05 -6.38 4.07
CA ALA A 162 11.71 -7.01 5.19
C ALA A 162 13.08 -7.57 4.80
N ILE A 163 13.17 -8.29 3.66
CA ILE A 163 14.43 -8.82 3.13
C ILE A 163 15.38 -7.68 2.76
N THR A 164 14.87 -6.63 2.10
CA THR A 164 15.64 -5.42 1.75
C THR A 164 16.26 -4.78 2.99
N ALA A 165 15.48 -4.64 4.07
CA ALA A 165 15.96 -4.08 5.33
C ALA A 165 17.05 -4.93 6.00
N CYS A 166 17.00 -6.26 5.85
CA CYS A 166 17.99 -7.19 6.39
C CYS A 166 19.26 -7.24 5.53
N THR A 167 19.12 -7.24 4.20
CA THR A 167 20.25 -7.44 3.26
C THR A 167 20.89 -6.15 2.79
N LYS A 168 20.22 -5.00 3.00
CA LYS A 168 20.62 -3.66 2.51
C LYS A 168 20.81 -3.58 0.98
N LYS A 169 20.20 -4.49 0.22
CA LYS A 169 20.21 -4.50 -1.25
C LYS A 169 19.04 -3.67 -1.80
N GLU A 170 19.09 -3.35 -3.09
CA GLU A 170 18.03 -2.60 -3.75
C GLU A 170 16.69 -3.35 -3.73
N PHE A 171 15.61 -2.62 -3.42
CA PHE A 171 14.25 -3.15 -3.37
C PHE A 171 13.83 -3.85 -4.67
N GLY A 172 14.19 -3.26 -5.83
CA GLY A 172 13.84 -3.82 -7.13
C GLY A 172 14.47 -5.19 -7.40
N LEU A 173 15.73 -5.37 -7.01
CA LEU A 173 16.43 -6.65 -7.16
C LEU A 173 15.81 -7.72 -6.24
N ILE A 174 15.56 -7.37 -4.98
CA ILE A 174 14.90 -8.29 -4.03
C ILE A 174 13.49 -8.65 -4.49
N LYS A 175 12.73 -7.69 -5.03
CA LYS A 175 11.39 -7.93 -5.59
C LYS A 175 11.45 -8.99 -6.70
N ILE A 176 12.37 -8.86 -7.66
CA ILE A 176 12.55 -9.84 -8.74
C ILE A 176 12.91 -11.22 -8.17
N CYS A 177 13.82 -11.29 -7.21
CA CYS A 177 14.20 -12.56 -6.59
C CYS A 177 13.03 -13.23 -5.86
N VAL A 178 12.22 -12.46 -5.13
CA VAL A 178 11.04 -12.97 -4.42
C VAL A 178 9.97 -13.43 -5.42
N ASP A 179 9.65 -12.63 -6.41
CA ASP A 179 8.66 -12.97 -7.43
C ASP A 179 9.07 -14.23 -8.22
N LEU A 180 10.35 -14.36 -8.56
CA LEU A 180 10.90 -15.55 -9.19
C LEU A 180 10.82 -16.77 -8.27
N SER A 181 11.16 -16.62 -6.99
CA SER A 181 11.07 -17.72 -6.02
C SER A 181 9.63 -18.21 -5.82
N MET A 182 8.65 -17.30 -5.81
CA MET A 182 7.23 -17.64 -5.75
C MET A 182 6.77 -18.40 -7.00
N SER A 183 7.17 -17.94 -8.17
CA SER A 183 6.85 -18.60 -9.45
C SER A 183 7.49 -19.99 -9.56
N ILE A 184 8.75 -20.14 -9.15
CA ILE A 184 9.44 -21.44 -9.09
C ILE A 184 8.77 -22.35 -8.06
N GLY A 185 8.42 -21.82 -6.88
CA GLY A 185 7.70 -22.59 -5.85
C GLY A 185 6.36 -23.12 -6.37
N ALA A 186 5.59 -22.28 -7.05
CA ALA A 186 4.33 -22.68 -7.67
C ALA A 186 4.53 -23.72 -8.79
N LEU A 187 5.59 -23.58 -9.60
CA LEU A 187 5.94 -24.57 -10.62
C LEU A 187 6.29 -25.93 -10.01
N ILE A 188 7.09 -25.96 -8.94
CA ILE A 188 7.41 -27.19 -8.21
C ILE A 188 6.15 -27.84 -7.66
N ILE A 189 5.28 -27.08 -7.02
CA ILE A 189 3.99 -27.56 -6.50
C ILE A 189 3.15 -28.13 -7.65
N SER A 190 3.06 -27.43 -8.77
CA SER A 190 2.32 -27.89 -9.95
C SER A 190 2.86 -29.23 -10.49
N LEU A 191 4.16 -29.38 -10.60
CA LEU A 191 4.77 -30.63 -11.05
C LEU A 191 4.52 -31.80 -10.11
N ILE A 192 4.49 -31.54 -8.80
CA ILE A 192 4.22 -32.58 -7.78
C ILE A 192 2.74 -33.01 -7.81
N LEU A 193 1.81 -32.04 -7.89
CA LEU A 193 0.38 -32.31 -7.78
C LEU A 193 -0.22 -32.82 -9.10
N PHE A 194 0.13 -32.19 -10.21
CA PHE A 194 -0.49 -32.45 -11.52
C PHE A 194 0.37 -33.25 -12.47
N HIS A 195 1.63 -33.56 -12.13
CA HIS A 195 2.63 -34.14 -13.05
C HIS A 195 2.78 -33.35 -14.37
N GLY A 196 2.41 -32.05 -14.32
CA GLY A 196 2.41 -31.13 -15.45
C GLY A 196 2.42 -29.68 -15.00
N ILE A 197 2.52 -28.74 -15.96
CA ILE A 197 2.55 -27.31 -15.66
C ILE A 197 1.12 -26.78 -15.66
N GLN A 198 0.57 -26.45 -14.49
CA GLN A 198 -0.71 -25.80 -14.30
C GLN A 198 -0.60 -24.62 -13.32
N GLY A 199 -1.39 -23.59 -13.53
CA GLY A 199 -1.40 -22.40 -12.66
C GLY A 199 -0.25 -21.42 -12.87
N VAL A 200 0.87 -21.87 -13.45
CA VAL A 200 2.03 -21.04 -13.80
C VAL A 200 2.28 -21.15 -15.31
N GLY A 201 2.55 -20.05 -15.97
CA GLY A 201 2.77 -20.07 -17.42
C GLY A 201 3.49 -18.82 -17.91
N VAL A 202 3.50 -18.64 -19.23
CA VAL A 202 4.06 -17.45 -19.89
C VAL A 202 3.39 -16.16 -19.35
N GLY A 203 2.09 -16.22 -19.04
CA GLY A 203 1.34 -15.12 -18.43
C GLY A 203 1.90 -14.66 -17.09
N THR A 204 2.47 -15.56 -16.29
CA THR A 204 3.10 -15.19 -15.00
C THR A 204 4.34 -14.32 -15.22
N ILE A 205 5.15 -14.65 -16.22
CA ILE A 205 6.35 -13.86 -16.58
C ILE A 205 5.93 -12.50 -17.14
N VAL A 206 4.95 -12.49 -18.04
CA VAL A 206 4.40 -11.26 -18.62
C VAL A 206 3.82 -10.37 -17.52
N ALA A 207 3.03 -10.93 -16.60
CA ALA A 207 2.46 -10.19 -15.48
C ALA A 207 3.54 -9.60 -14.56
N ALA A 208 4.59 -10.37 -14.23
CA ALA A 208 5.69 -9.90 -13.39
C ALA A 208 6.37 -8.64 -13.95
N LEU A 209 6.57 -8.59 -15.26
CA LEU A 209 7.22 -7.46 -15.93
C LEU A 209 6.25 -6.31 -16.20
N LEU A 210 5.07 -6.62 -16.73
CA LEU A 210 4.13 -5.63 -17.23
C LEU A 210 3.43 -4.87 -16.10
N VAL A 211 3.03 -5.53 -15.03
CA VAL A 211 2.37 -4.89 -13.88
C VAL A 211 3.26 -3.83 -13.25
N GLY A 212 4.55 -4.15 -13.03
CA GLY A 212 5.51 -3.19 -12.49
C GLY A 212 5.74 -2.00 -13.43
N TYR A 213 5.77 -2.24 -14.74
CA TYR A 213 5.93 -1.18 -15.75
C TYR A 213 4.70 -0.27 -15.81
N VAL A 214 3.50 -0.86 -15.87
CA VAL A 214 2.21 -0.15 -15.91
C VAL A 214 2.02 0.69 -14.64
N SER A 215 2.29 0.13 -13.47
CA SER A 215 2.20 0.87 -12.20
C SER A 215 3.12 2.11 -12.19
N ARG A 216 4.34 2.00 -12.74
CA ARG A 216 5.26 3.14 -12.88
C ARG A 216 4.76 4.18 -13.88
N ILE A 217 4.12 3.78 -14.98
CA ILE A 217 3.51 4.70 -15.94
C ILE A 217 2.40 5.49 -15.26
N PHE A 218 1.47 4.82 -14.57
CA PHE A 218 0.42 5.50 -13.82
C PHE A 218 1.00 6.43 -12.75
N GLY A 219 2.06 6.00 -12.05
CA GLY A 219 2.78 6.84 -11.09
C GLY A 219 3.33 8.14 -11.70
N LYS A 220 3.84 8.09 -12.94
CA LYS A 220 4.33 9.28 -13.64
C LYS A 220 3.20 10.16 -14.18
N LEU A 221 2.19 9.55 -14.81
CA LEU A 221 1.08 10.26 -15.45
C LEU A 221 0.16 10.93 -14.41
N LEU A 222 -0.17 10.23 -13.35
CA LEU A 222 -1.15 10.67 -12.36
C LEU A 222 -0.51 11.30 -11.10
N LYS A 223 0.81 11.48 -11.07
CA LYS A 223 1.52 12.10 -9.93
C LYS A 223 0.91 13.43 -9.52
N ARG A 224 0.57 14.29 -10.50
CA ARG A 224 -0.06 15.60 -10.24
C ARG A 224 -1.49 15.46 -9.72
N ALA A 225 -2.27 14.51 -10.23
CA ALA A 225 -3.62 14.25 -9.77
C ALA A 225 -3.62 13.64 -8.36
N ALA A 226 -2.74 12.67 -8.11
CA ALA A 226 -2.55 12.08 -6.79
C ALA A 226 -2.12 13.14 -5.75
N ALA A 227 -1.18 14.00 -6.12
CA ALA A 227 -0.77 15.12 -5.28
C ALA A 227 -1.92 16.08 -4.97
N LYS A 228 -2.80 16.41 -5.96
CA LYS A 228 -3.98 17.26 -5.72
C LYS A 228 -5.01 16.62 -4.81
N ILE A 229 -5.24 15.31 -4.93
CA ILE A 229 -6.23 14.58 -4.12
C ILE A 229 -5.74 14.42 -2.68
N LEU A 230 -4.43 14.22 -2.50
CA LEU A 230 -3.76 14.04 -1.22
C LEU A 230 -3.13 15.32 -0.69
N ALA A 231 -3.09 16.41 -1.48
CA ALA A 231 -2.58 17.68 -1.03
C ALA A 231 -3.39 18.11 0.19
N GLU A 232 -2.75 18.05 1.33
CA GLU A 232 -2.99 19.01 2.38
C GLU A 232 -2.93 20.40 1.72
N PRO A 233 -3.75 21.36 2.09
CA PRO A 233 -3.59 22.73 1.64
C PRO A 233 -2.23 23.25 2.16
N GLU A 234 -1.18 22.96 1.39
CA GLU A 234 0.22 23.37 1.67
C GLU A 234 0.37 24.89 1.89
N LYS A 235 -0.67 25.65 1.49
CA LYS A 235 -0.72 27.12 1.73
C LYS A 235 -1.10 27.49 3.15
N GLU A 236 -1.81 26.63 3.89
CA GLU A 236 -2.16 26.93 5.29
C GLU A 236 -1.11 26.47 6.28
N THR A 237 -0.42 25.34 6.03
CA THR A 237 0.68 24.87 6.90
C THR A 237 1.91 25.78 6.83
N ALA A 238 2.25 26.35 5.68
CA ALA A 238 3.29 27.37 5.56
C ALA A 238 2.88 28.66 6.29
N SER A 239 1.62 29.08 6.16
CA SER A 239 1.08 30.25 6.88
C SER A 239 0.97 29.99 8.39
N ALA A 240 0.60 28.78 8.82
CA ALA A 240 0.50 28.42 10.24
C ALA A 240 1.89 28.28 10.89
N SER A 241 2.90 27.73 10.18
CA SER A 241 4.28 27.65 10.68
C SER A 241 4.91 29.04 10.80
N GLU A 242 4.71 29.91 9.82
CA GLU A 242 5.14 31.31 9.89
C GLU A 242 4.42 32.12 10.98
N CYS A 243 3.13 31.82 11.20
CA CYS A 243 2.35 32.44 12.27
C CYS A 243 2.83 31.95 13.66
N ASN A 244 3.10 30.64 13.83
CA ASN A 244 3.65 30.07 15.06
C ASN A 244 5.06 30.60 15.36
N GLU A 245 5.91 30.77 14.37
CA GLU A 245 7.24 31.34 14.54
C GLU A 245 7.14 32.82 14.96
N LYS A 246 6.26 33.59 14.34
CA LYS A 246 5.98 34.99 14.73
C LYS A 246 5.36 35.11 16.14
N ILE A 247 4.52 34.15 16.56
CA ILE A 247 3.94 34.11 17.91
C ILE A 247 5.03 33.74 18.92
N SER A 248 5.87 32.75 18.65
CA SER A 248 6.97 32.37 19.57
C SER A 248 7.99 33.48 19.75
N LEU A 249 8.35 34.18 18.66
CA LEU A 249 9.23 35.38 18.72
C LEU A 249 8.61 36.51 19.54
N ARG A 250 7.32 36.77 19.40
CA ARG A 250 6.61 37.77 20.21
C ARG A 250 6.54 37.42 21.71
N LEU A 251 6.31 36.14 22.03
CA LEU A 251 6.31 35.65 23.41
C LEU A 251 7.69 35.81 24.06
N GLN A 252 8.78 35.47 23.31
CA GLN A 252 10.14 35.68 23.81
C GLN A 252 10.50 37.16 24.00
N MET A 253 10.01 38.04 23.10
CA MET A 253 10.19 39.50 23.31
C MET A 253 9.40 40.01 24.56
N CYS A 254 8.21 39.50 24.82
CA CYS A 254 7.45 39.88 26.00
C CYS A 254 8.10 39.40 27.31
N GLU A 255 8.64 38.20 27.35
CA GLU A 255 9.39 37.67 28.49
C GLU A 255 10.68 38.48 28.77
N ASN A 256 11.41 38.80 27.71
CA ASN A 256 12.64 39.60 27.81
C ASN A 256 12.34 41.05 28.30
N THR A 257 11.21 41.63 27.91
CA THR A 257 10.79 42.97 28.37
C THR A 257 10.32 42.95 29.82
N ALA A 258 9.58 41.90 30.21
CA ALA A 258 9.16 41.71 31.61
C ALA A 258 10.36 41.48 32.55
N GLY A 259 11.34 40.69 32.09
CA GLY A 259 12.58 40.42 32.83
C GLY A 259 13.48 41.67 33.00
N ARG A 260 13.49 42.59 32.02
CA ARG A 260 14.20 43.87 32.13
C ARG A 260 13.54 44.83 33.09
N ASN A 261 12.22 44.96 33.06
CA ASN A 261 11.47 45.82 33.98
C ASN A 261 11.53 45.34 35.46
N GLY A 262 11.57 44.02 35.66
CA GLY A 262 11.77 43.42 36.99
C GLY A 262 13.13 43.74 37.60
N LYS A 263 14.20 43.77 36.78
CA LYS A 263 15.57 44.13 37.24
C LYS A 263 15.75 45.62 37.50
N GLN A 264 15.07 46.51 36.77
CA GLN A 264 15.11 47.97 37.04
C GLN A 264 14.39 48.34 38.34
N ASN A 265 13.26 47.71 38.65
CA ASN A 265 12.54 47.95 39.89
C ASN A 265 13.25 47.41 41.14
N LEU A 266 14.11 46.40 41.02
CA LEU A 266 14.93 45.90 42.12
C LEU A 266 16.13 46.83 42.43
N ASN A 267 16.67 47.49 41.42
CA ASN A 267 17.77 48.43 41.63
C ASN A 267 17.33 49.79 42.17
N MET A 268 16.08 50.22 41.95
CA MET A 268 15.54 51.46 42.55
C MET A 268 15.15 51.32 44.03
N LYS A 269 15.02 50.11 44.58
CA LYS A 269 14.74 49.85 45.98
C LYS A 269 16.00 49.65 46.86
N ARG A 270 17.18 49.68 46.26
CA ARG A 270 18.47 49.50 46.96
C ARG A 270 19.39 50.74 46.93
N GLY A 271 18.94 51.89 46.43
CA GLY A 271 19.54 53.24 46.58
C GLY A 271 18.67 54.08 47.49
#